data_fac0bd6cac7856ef1756a0c5cab0b1ed
#
_entry.id   fac0bd6cac7856ef1756a0c5cab0b1ed
#
_cell.length_a   1.000
_cell.length_b   1.000
_cell.length_c   1.000
_cell.angle_alpha   90.00
_cell.angle_beta   90.00
_cell.angle_gamma   90.00
#
_symmetry.space_group_name_H-M   'P 1'
#
loop_
_entity.id
_entity.type
_entity.pdbx_description
1 polymer ?
#
loop_
_entity_poly.entity_id
_entity_poly.type
_entity_poly.pdbx_seq_one_letter_code
_entity_poly.pdbx_strand_id
1 'polypeptide(L)'
;MTYSYLKSGVDIKAAGALVEIIKNATNSKQIGGFAGLFEHSAFDDYYLAACVDGVGTKIIPLIERKDTKTIANDLFAMNINDLICCGAQPLFFLDYIALNRLDTEFTARLICD
;
A
#
# COMPACT_ATOMS: atom_id res chain seq x y z
N MET A 1 -4.98 -31.11 6.00
CA MET A 1 -3.77 -30.28 5.86
C MET A 1 -3.99 -29.00 6.64
N THR A 2 -3.08 -28.64 7.54
CA THR A 2 -3.21 -27.38 8.29
C THR A 2 -2.57 -26.26 7.46
N TYR A 3 -3.36 -25.30 7.04
CA TYR A 3 -2.88 -24.09 6.38
C TYR A 3 -2.28 -23.14 7.43
N SER A 4 -1.18 -22.47 7.09
CA SER A 4 -0.59 -21.42 7.93
C SER A 4 0.04 -20.36 7.03
N TYR A 5 0.16 -19.13 7.53
CA TYR A 5 0.84 -18.04 6.83
C TYR A 5 2.25 -18.43 6.39
N LEU A 6 3.03 -19.07 7.28
CA LEU A 6 4.39 -19.53 6.97
C LEU A 6 4.42 -20.51 5.78
N LYS A 7 3.49 -21.50 5.75
CA LYS A 7 3.39 -22.46 4.63
C LYS A 7 2.96 -21.82 3.32
N SER A 8 2.29 -20.68 3.40
CA SER A 8 1.87 -19.90 2.23
C SER A 8 2.93 -18.87 1.79
N GLY A 9 4.13 -18.91 2.38
CA GLY A 9 5.22 -18.01 2.03
C GLY A 9 5.25 -16.69 2.82
N VAL A 10 4.37 -16.54 3.84
CA VAL A 10 4.31 -15.33 4.67
C VAL A 10 4.92 -15.64 6.05
N ASP A 11 6.17 -15.26 6.25
CA ASP A 11 6.87 -15.38 7.52
C ASP A 11 6.79 -14.06 8.30
N ILE A 12 5.83 -13.99 9.23
CA ILE A 12 5.60 -12.79 10.06
C ILE A 12 6.80 -12.47 10.95
N LYS A 13 7.54 -13.49 11.42
CA LYS A 13 8.72 -13.28 12.25
C LYS A 13 9.87 -12.70 11.44
N ALA A 14 10.12 -13.24 10.25
CA ALA A 14 11.13 -12.71 9.34
C ALA A 14 10.80 -11.28 8.91
N ALA A 15 9.52 -10.98 8.62
CA ALA A 15 9.08 -9.63 8.31
C ALA A 15 9.33 -8.66 9.48
N GLY A 16 9.03 -9.05 10.73
CA GLY A 16 9.32 -8.25 11.91
C GLY A 16 10.82 -8.01 12.10
N ALA A 17 11.65 -9.01 11.88
CA ALA A 17 13.11 -8.86 11.95
C ALA A 17 13.64 -7.89 10.88
N LEU A 18 13.08 -7.93 9.66
CA LEU A 18 13.42 -6.99 8.60
C LEU A 18 13.06 -5.54 8.98
N VAL A 19 11.91 -5.32 9.59
CA VAL A 19 11.50 -3.99 10.07
C VAL A 19 12.52 -3.43 11.07
N GLU A 20 13.01 -4.24 11.99
CA GLU A 20 14.05 -3.80 12.94
C GLU A 20 15.39 -3.47 12.25
N ILE A 21 15.77 -4.21 11.23
CA ILE A 21 16.96 -3.89 10.42
C ILE A 21 16.76 -2.52 9.72
N ILE A 22 15.58 -2.27 9.15
CA ILE A 22 15.27 -1.01 8.48
C ILE A 22 15.30 0.17 9.47
N LYS A 23 14.69 0.01 10.66
CA LYS A 23 14.74 1.03 11.71
C LYS A 23 16.16 1.42 12.08
N ASN A 24 17.03 0.42 12.25
CA ASN A 24 18.43 0.64 12.59
C ASN A 24 19.20 1.31 11.44
N ALA A 25 18.97 0.88 10.21
CA ALA A 25 19.64 1.43 9.03
C ALA A 25 19.24 2.89 8.74
N THR A 26 17.98 3.24 9.01
CA THR A 26 17.44 4.59 8.77
C THR A 26 17.49 5.50 10.00
N ASN A 27 17.87 4.94 11.16
CA ASN A 27 17.77 5.62 12.47
C ASN A 27 16.36 6.21 12.74
N SER A 28 15.33 5.59 12.20
CA SER A 28 13.95 6.03 12.32
C SER A 28 13.19 5.23 13.38
N LYS A 29 12.57 5.93 14.32
CA LYS A 29 11.68 5.36 15.33
C LYS A 29 10.21 5.30 14.88
N GLN A 30 9.89 5.90 13.75
CA GLN A 30 8.52 6.10 13.25
C GLN A 30 8.05 5.00 12.30
N ILE A 31 8.90 3.99 12.05
CA ILE A 31 8.58 2.85 11.18
C ILE A 31 7.87 1.76 12.00
N GLY A 32 6.80 1.17 11.46
CA GLY A 32 6.15 -0.01 12.04
C GLY A 32 4.64 0.10 12.24
N GLY A 33 4.00 1.16 11.77
CA GLY A 33 2.55 1.29 11.67
C GLY A 33 2.02 0.91 10.28
N PHE A 34 0.73 1.12 10.03
CA PHE A 34 0.11 0.96 8.71
C PHE A 34 0.52 2.06 7.73
N ALA A 35 0.82 3.27 8.24
CA ALA A 35 1.37 4.37 7.45
C ALA A 35 2.69 4.85 8.06
N GLY A 36 3.56 5.39 7.22
CA GLY A 36 4.73 6.15 7.68
C GLY A 36 4.28 7.51 8.22
N LEU A 37 4.63 7.79 9.49
CA LEU A 37 4.36 9.08 10.10
C LEU A 37 5.63 9.94 10.02
N PHE A 38 5.49 11.16 9.56
CA PHE A 38 6.58 12.11 9.42
C PHE A 38 6.30 13.37 10.22
N GLU A 39 7.17 13.64 11.19
CA GLU A 39 7.18 14.86 11.99
C GLU A 39 8.03 15.91 11.26
N HIS A 40 7.48 17.08 11.05
CA HIS A 40 8.18 18.17 10.39
C HIS A 40 7.96 19.48 11.14
N SER A 41 9.02 20.26 11.30
CA SER A 41 9.02 21.52 12.06
C SER A 41 8.06 22.60 11.53
N ALA A 42 7.59 22.47 10.30
CA ALA A 42 6.55 23.35 9.75
C ALA A 42 5.12 22.98 10.18
N PHE A 43 4.94 21.87 10.90
CA PHE A 43 3.65 21.35 11.33
C PHE A 43 3.68 21.16 12.87
N ASP A 44 3.57 22.23 13.63
CA ASP A 44 3.78 22.21 15.09
C ASP A 44 2.88 21.21 15.85
N ASP A 45 1.67 20.91 15.34
CA ASP A 45 0.70 20.03 15.98
C ASP A 45 0.25 18.85 15.10
N TYR A 46 0.89 18.62 13.94
CA TYR A 46 0.45 17.63 12.97
C TYR A 46 1.59 16.74 12.48
N TYR A 47 1.23 15.51 12.15
CA TYR A 47 2.10 14.58 11.42
C TYR A 47 1.63 14.48 9.97
N LEU A 48 2.57 14.38 9.04
CA LEU A 48 2.28 13.91 7.71
C LEU A 48 2.27 12.38 7.72
N ALA A 49 1.15 11.78 7.36
CA ALA A 49 1.03 10.34 7.20
C ALA A 49 1.09 9.97 5.70
N ALA A 50 1.88 8.98 5.34
CA ALA A 50 2.00 8.48 3.99
C ALA A 50 1.97 6.95 3.99
N CYS A 51 1.20 6.37 3.08
CA CYS A 51 1.18 4.94 2.83
C CYS A 51 1.33 4.66 1.33
N VAL A 52 1.75 3.47 0.99
CA VAL A 52 1.81 2.97 -0.37
C VAL A 52 1.63 1.46 -0.34
N ASP A 53 0.66 0.97 -1.08
CA ASP A 53 0.42 -0.46 -1.23
C ASP A 53 -0.19 -0.76 -2.60
N GLY A 54 -0.09 -2.01 -3.05
CA GLY A 54 -0.59 -2.49 -4.33
C GLY A 54 -1.71 -3.52 -4.15
N VAL A 55 -2.53 -3.69 -5.20
CA VAL A 55 -3.67 -4.62 -5.20
C VAL A 55 -3.26 -6.08 -4.92
N GLY A 56 -2.01 -6.44 -5.19
CA GLY A 56 -1.50 -7.79 -4.98
C GLY A 56 -1.94 -8.77 -6.07
N THR A 57 -1.78 -10.06 -5.81
CA THR A 57 -2.01 -11.13 -6.82
C THR A 57 -3.46 -11.28 -7.27
N LYS A 58 -4.42 -10.77 -6.50
CA LYS A 58 -5.85 -10.73 -6.90
C LYS A 58 -6.10 -9.89 -8.15
N ILE A 59 -5.16 -9.04 -8.57
CA ILE A 59 -5.24 -8.26 -9.81
C ILE A 59 -5.28 -9.16 -11.06
N ILE A 60 -4.64 -10.35 -11.03
CA ILE A 60 -4.52 -11.23 -12.20
C ILE A 60 -5.90 -11.59 -12.78
N PRO A 61 -6.82 -12.22 -12.04
CA PRO A 61 -8.14 -12.53 -12.57
C PRO A 61 -9.00 -11.29 -12.90
N LEU A 62 -8.73 -10.14 -12.28
CA LEU A 62 -9.42 -8.89 -12.58
C LEU A 62 -8.97 -8.32 -13.94
N ILE A 63 -7.68 -8.38 -14.25
CA ILE A 63 -7.14 -7.99 -15.56
C ILE A 63 -7.72 -8.89 -16.66
N GLU A 64 -7.76 -10.20 -16.45
CA GLU A 64 -8.34 -11.15 -17.41
C GLU A 64 -9.81 -10.83 -17.75
N ARG A 65 -10.58 -10.35 -16.76
CA ARG A 65 -11.97 -9.93 -16.91
C ARG A 65 -12.13 -8.48 -17.36
N LYS A 66 -11.04 -7.73 -17.46
CA LYS A 66 -11.02 -6.28 -17.74
C LYS A 66 -11.87 -5.48 -16.73
N ASP A 67 -11.88 -5.92 -15.47
CA ASP A 67 -12.65 -5.30 -14.38
C ASP A 67 -11.82 -4.18 -13.74
N THR A 68 -11.71 -3.08 -14.45
CA THR A 68 -10.97 -1.88 -14.01
C THR A 68 -11.57 -1.27 -12.76
N LYS A 69 -12.90 -1.29 -12.63
CA LYS A 69 -13.60 -0.71 -11.49
C LYS A 69 -13.26 -1.40 -10.18
N THR A 70 -13.24 -2.74 -10.15
CA THR A 70 -12.85 -3.46 -8.93
C THR A 70 -11.38 -3.22 -8.60
N ILE A 71 -10.49 -3.16 -9.60
CA ILE A 71 -9.06 -2.87 -9.40
C ILE A 71 -8.89 -1.48 -8.77
N ALA A 72 -9.53 -0.45 -9.33
CA ALA A 72 -9.44 0.93 -8.85
C ALA A 72 -9.96 1.06 -7.42
N ASN A 73 -11.15 0.53 -7.15
CA ASN A 73 -11.75 0.55 -5.81
C ASN A 73 -10.88 -0.16 -4.77
N ASP A 74 -10.33 -1.33 -5.10
CA ASP A 74 -9.46 -2.08 -4.20
C ASP A 74 -8.18 -1.30 -3.90
N LEU A 75 -7.54 -0.75 -4.93
CA LEU A 75 -6.31 0.04 -4.77
C LEU A 75 -6.53 1.25 -3.87
N PHE A 76 -7.60 2.00 -4.13
CA PHE A 76 -7.95 3.16 -3.34
C PHE A 76 -8.28 2.78 -1.90
N ALA A 77 -9.16 1.79 -1.69
CA ALA A 77 -9.60 1.37 -0.37
C ALA A 77 -8.46 0.87 0.51
N MET A 78 -7.50 0.11 -0.03
CA MET A 78 -6.35 -0.39 0.73
C MET A 78 -5.54 0.75 1.32
N ASN A 79 -5.15 1.72 0.47
CA ASN A 79 -4.35 2.86 0.91
C ASN A 79 -5.12 3.78 1.87
N ILE A 80 -6.40 4.05 1.60
CA ILE A 80 -7.24 4.86 2.50
C ILE A 80 -7.43 4.20 3.85
N ASN A 81 -7.62 2.89 3.90
CA ASN A 81 -7.78 2.17 5.16
C ASN A 81 -6.51 2.25 6.04
N ASP A 82 -5.34 2.19 5.45
CA ASP A 82 -4.08 2.36 6.18
C ASP A 82 -3.95 3.75 6.80
N LEU A 83 -4.35 4.80 6.08
CA LEU A 83 -4.41 6.15 6.62
C LEU A 83 -5.44 6.30 7.76
N ILE A 84 -6.63 5.73 7.59
CA ILE A 84 -7.68 5.74 8.62
C ILE A 84 -7.23 5.03 9.89
N CYS A 85 -6.51 3.92 9.78
CA CYS A 85 -5.94 3.20 10.93
C CYS A 85 -4.97 4.06 11.75
N CYS A 86 -4.37 5.07 11.15
CA CYS A 86 -3.50 6.05 11.82
C CYS A 86 -4.25 7.31 12.25
N GLY A 87 -5.57 7.40 12.04
CA GLY A 87 -6.37 8.60 12.29
C GLY A 87 -6.10 9.76 11.32
N ALA A 88 -5.44 9.47 10.19
CA ALA A 88 -5.07 10.48 9.21
C ALA A 88 -6.23 10.81 8.26
N GLN A 89 -6.26 12.06 7.80
CA GLN A 89 -7.19 12.53 6.77
C GLN A 89 -6.48 12.47 5.40
N PRO A 90 -7.06 11.79 4.39
CA PRO A 90 -6.50 11.79 3.04
C PRO A 90 -6.48 13.19 2.43
N LEU A 91 -5.35 13.56 1.83
CA LEU A 91 -5.17 14.85 1.16
C LEU A 91 -4.98 14.69 -0.36
N PHE A 92 -4.26 13.67 -0.78
CA PHE A 92 -4.00 13.36 -2.18
C PHE A 92 -3.70 11.88 -2.34
N PHE A 93 -3.78 11.39 -3.57
CA PHE A 93 -3.44 10.03 -3.94
C PHE A 93 -2.34 10.07 -5.01
N LEU A 94 -1.31 9.23 -4.86
CA LEU A 94 -0.26 9.02 -5.85
C LEU A 94 -0.43 7.64 -6.46
N ASP A 95 -0.41 7.60 -7.78
CA ASP A 95 -0.67 6.42 -8.57
C ASP A 95 0.60 5.97 -9.29
N TYR A 96 0.91 4.67 -9.20
CA TYR A 96 2.01 4.04 -9.92
C TYR A 96 1.54 2.77 -10.61
N ILE A 97 1.58 2.76 -11.95
CA ILE A 97 1.13 1.65 -12.76
C ILE A 97 2.31 1.06 -13.52
N ALA A 98 2.74 -0.15 -13.12
CA ALA A 98 3.77 -0.91 -13.82
C ALA A 98 3.14 -1.82 -14.87
N LEU A 99 3.52 -1.66 -16.13
CA LEU A 99 2.97 -2.40 -17.27
C LEU A 99 4.10 -3.01 -18.11
N ASN A 100 3.91 -4.23 -18.57
CA ASN A 100 4.78 -4.81 -19.60
C ASN A 100 4.55 -4.12 -20.97
N ARG A 101 3.28 -3.84 -21.29
CA ARG A 101 2.87 -3.13 -22.49
C ARG A 101 1.69 -2.23 -22.16
N LEU A 102 1.76 -0.97 -22.61
CA LEU A 102 0.68 -0.03 -22.41
C LEU A 102 -0.53 -0.40 -23.28
N ASP A 103 -1.65 -0.68 -22.63
CA ASP A 103 -2.99 -0.67 -23.20
C ASP A 103 -3.67 0.64 -22.79
N THR A 104 -3.70 1.60 -23.70
CA THR A 104 -4.17 2.95 -23.41
C THR A 104 -5.65 2.98 -23.02
N GLU A 105 -6.49 2.13 -23.65
CA GLU A 105 -7.91 2.08 -23.35
C GLU A 105 -8.18 1.50 -21.96
N PHE A 106 -7.53 0.38 -21.65
CA PHE A 106 -7.64 -0.24 -20.33
C PHE A 106 -7.11 0.69 -19.23
N THR A 107 -5.93 1.29 -19.46
CA THR A 107 -5.30 2.17 -18.45
C THR A 107 -6.12 3.43 -18.23
N ALA A 108 -6.66 4.03 -19.29
CA ALA A 108 -7.53 5.20 -19.15
C ALA A 108 -8.80 4.89 -18.34
N ARG A 109 -9.43 3.74 -18.59
CA ARG A 109 -10.58 3.31 -17.78
C ARG A 109 -10.21 3.11 -16.33
N LEU A 110 -9.08 2.44 -16.05
CA LEU A 110 -8.60 2.20 -14.70
C LEU A 110 -8.42 3.51 -13.90
N ILE A 111 -7.91 4.56 -14.55
CA ILE A 111 -7.70 5.87 -13.91
C ILE A 111 -9.03 6.63 -13.70
N CYS A 112 -10.02 6.40 -14.56
CA CYS A 112 -11.31 7.09 -14.48
C CYS A 112 -12.31 6.43 -13.53
N ASP A 113 -12.13 5.14 -13.21
CA ASP A 113 -12.98 4.38 -12.30
C ASP A 113 -12.66 4.68 -10.84
#